data_5bd5eb61bf190e5c11ea9f094d4c5770
#
_entry.id   5bd5eb61bf190e5c11ea9f094d4c5770
#
_cell.length_a   1.000
_cell.length_b   1.000
_cell.length_c   1.000
_cell.angle_alpha   90.00
_cell.angle_beta   90.00
_cell.angle_gamma   90.00
#
_symmetry.space_group_name_H-M   'P 1'
#
loop_
_entity.id
_entity.type
_entity.pdbx_description
1 polymer ?
#
loop_
_entity_poly.entity_id
_entity_poly.type
_entity_poly.pdbx_seq_one_letter_code
_entity_poly.pdbx_strand_id
1 'polypeptide(L)'
;PGLKVAELLDILKITKQSLARVLKQLVDEGFVIQRAGSEDRRERRLYLSAKGTRLTDKLTQIQVKRVAEALATLGPGADQLARKFLFAMITEKDRPLVEVLIKGPHADIAGETESHE
;
A
#
# COMPACT_ATOMS: atom_id res chain seq x y z
N PRO A 1 -2.04 4.37 -6.23
CA PRO A 1 -1.90 5.01 -7.53
C PRO A 1 -1.42 6.46 -7.39
N GLY A 2 -0.43 6.83 -8.19
CA GLY A 2 0.11 8.18 -8.13
C GLY A 2 1.02 8.47 -6.95
N LEU A 3 1.40 7.46 -6.19
CA LEU A 3 2.29 7.63 -5.04
C LEU A 3 3.65 8.10 -5.53
N LYS A 4 4.18 9.12 -4.86
CA LYS A 4 5.52 9.63 -5.17
C LYS A 4 6.59 8.72 -4.55
N VAL A 5 7.73 8.61 -5.23
CA VAL A 5 8.85 7.80 -4.71
C VAL A 5 9.29 8.29 -3.32
N ALA A 6 9.30 9.61 -3.11
CA ALA A 6 9.67 10.19 -1.81
C ALA A 6 8.71 9.76 -0.70
N GLU A 7 7.42 9.70 -0.99
CA GLU A 7 6.41 9.23 -0.03
C GLU A 7 6.60 7.76 0.31
N LEU A 8 6.89 6.94 -0.71
CA LEU A 8 7.14 5.52 -0.52
C LEU A 8 8.38 5.27 0.35
N LEU A 9 9.44 6.04 0.14
CA LEU A 9 10.64 5.96 0.98
C LEU A 9 10.33 6.25 2.44
N ASP A 10 9.50 7.26 2.70
CA ASP A 10 9.11 7.61 4.05
C ASP A 10 8.29 6.50 4.71
N ILE A 11 7.38 5.88 3.96
CA ILE A 11 6.54 4.79 4.48
C ILE A 11 7.38 3.55 4.80
N LEU A 12 8.23 3.14 3.88
CA LEU A 12 9.00 1.89 4.00
C LEU A 12 10.21 1.99 4.93
N LYS A 13 10.71 3.20 5.16
CA LYS A 13 11.90 3.41 6.01
C LYS A 13 13.12 2.64 5.54
N ILE A 14 13.30 2.54 4.23
CA ILE A 14 14.45 1.88 3.60
C ILE A 14 15.31 2.91 2.88
N THR A 15 16.51 2.51 2.45
CA THR A 15 17.40 3.40 1.74
C THR A 15 16.89 3.68 0.32
N LYS A 16 17.22 4.86 -0.18
CA LYS A 16 16.89 5.25 -1.55
C LYS A 16 17.47 4.26 -2.57
N GLN A 17 18.68 3.77 -2.31
CA GLN A 17 19.34 2.82 -3.20
C GLN A 17 18.64 1.48 -3.25
N SER A 18 18.20 0.97 -2.10
CA SER A 18 17.47 -0.29 -2.03
C SER A 18 16.14 -0.20 -2.76
N LEU A 19 15.41 0.90 -2.55
CA LEU A 19 14.14 1.11 -3.23
C LEU A 19 14.32 1.24 -4.73
N ALA A 20 15.34 2.00 -5.19
CA ALA A 20 15.60 2.19 -6.60
C ALA A 20 15.86 0.87 -7.33
N ARG A 21 16.59 -0.04 -6.68
CA ARG A 21 16.88 -1.36 -7.26
C ARG A 21 15.60 -2.17 -7.45
N VAL A 22 14.77 -2.23 -6.43
CA VAL A 22 13.51 -2.99 -6.48
C VAL A 22 12.56 -2.37 -7.50
N LEU A 23 12.41 -1.04 -7.49
CA LEU A 23 11.53 -0.35 -8.42
C LEU A 23 11.97 -0.55 -9.87
N LYS A 24 13.27 -0.48 -10.13
CA LYS A 24 13.79 -0.70 -11.49
C LYS A 24 13.39 -2.08 -11.98
N GLN A 25 13.54 -3.10 -11.16
CA GLN A 25 13.16 -4.46 -11.51
C GLN A 25 11.67 -4.56 -11.80
N LEU A 26 10.83 -3.97 -10.95
CA LEU A 26 9.38 -4.00 -11.12
C LEU A 26 8.93 -3.26 -12.38
N VAL A 27 9.59 -2.16 -12.71
CA VAL A 27 9.30 -1.41 -13.95
C VAL A 27 9.76 -2.22 -15.16
N ASP A 28 10.95 -2.77 -15.13
CA ASP A 28 11.50 -3.56 -16.24
C ASP A 28 10.66 -4.81 -16.54
N GLU A 29 10.10 -5.42 -15.50
CA GLU A 29 9.24 -6.60 -15.63
C GLU A 29 7.77 -6.25 -15.93
N GLY A 30 7.43 -4.97 -15.96
CA GLY A 30 6.10 -4.51 -16.37
C GLY A 30 5.04 -4.53 -15.27
N PHE A 31 5.42 -4.64 -14.02
CA PHE A 31 4.48 -4.59 -12.90
C PHE A 31 4.13 -3.18 -12.46
N VAL A 32 5.09 -2.26 -12.59
CA VAL A 32 4.95 -0.87 -12.14
C VAL A 32 5.19 0.06 -13.30
N ILE A 33 4.38 1.11 -13.39
CA ILE A 33 4.54 2.20 -14.36
C ILE A 33 5.00 3.42 -13.60
N GLN A 34 6.08 4.03 -14.07
CA GLN A 34 6.63 5.24 -13.49
C GLN A 34 6.41 6.40 -14.44
N ARG A 35 5.80 7.48 -13.94
CA ARG A 35 5.50 8.66 -14.75
C ARG A 35 6.00 9.93 -14.06
N ALA A 36 6.32 10.94 -14.86
CA ALA A 36 6.66 12.26 -14.35
C ALA A 36 5.43 12.94 -13.76
N GLY A 37 5.63 13.75 -12.72
CA GLY A 37 4.55 14.53 -12.15
C GLY A 37 4.03 15.60 -13.14
N SER A 38 2.75 15.95 -13.02
CA SER A 38 2.13 16.94 -13.89
C SER A 38 2.60 18.36 -13.59
N GLU A 39 2.85 18.67 -12.33
CA GLU A 39 3.29 19.99 -11.89
C GLU A 39 4.81 20.12 -11.83
N ASP A 40 5.47 19.06 -11.38
CA ASP A 40 6.94 18.98 -11.30
C ASP A 40 7.40 17.74 -12.05
N ARG A 41 8.11 17.96 -13.17
CA ARG A 41 8.64 16.87 -13.98
C ARG A 41 9.72 16.05 -13.30
N ARG A 42 10.29 16.57 -12.21
CA ARG A 42 11.29 15.85 -11.42
C ARG A 42 10.65 14.78 -10.54
N GLU A 43 9.37 14.94 -10.21
CA GLU A 43 8.64 13.95 -9.45
C GLU A 43 8.45 12.68 -10.26
N ARG A 44 8.53 11.56 -9.58
CA ARG A 44 8.21 10.26 -10.17
C ARG A 44 7.02 9.68 -9.42
N ARG A 45 5.92 9.49 -10.13
CA ARG A 45 4.71 8.89 -9.59
C ARG A 45 4.60 7.46 -10.04
N LEU A 46 4.18 6.61 -9.12
CA LEU A 46 4.13 5.17 -9.33
C LEU A 46 2.70 4.69 -9.49
N TYR A 47 2.50 3.86 -10.50
CA TYR A 47 1.19 3.25 -10.78
C TYR A 47 1.39 1.76 -11.02
N LEU A 48 0.39 0.96 -10.67
CA LEU A 48 0.39 -0.44 -11.02
C LEU A 48 -0.08 -0.61 -12.46
N SER A 49 0.61 -1.44 -13.22
CA SER A 49 0.11 -1.90 -14.52
C SER A 49 -1.03 -2.89 -14.29
N ALA A 50 -1.74 -3.30 -15.35
CA ALA A 50 -2.73 -4.37 -15.24
C ALA A 50 -2.09 -5.66 -14.70
N LYS A 51 -0.88 -5.97 -15.16
CA LYS A 51 -0.10 -7.11 -14.67
C LYS A 51 0.22 -6.98 -13.18
N GLY A 52 0.65 -5.78 -12.76
CA GLY A 52 0.95 -5.50 -11.35
C GLY A 52 -0.28 -5.59 -10.46
N THR A 53 -1.42 -5.09 -10.92
CA THR A 53 -2.67 -5.18 -10.18
C THR A 53 -3.08 -6.64 -9.97
N ARG A 54 -2.97 -7.46 -11.01
CA ARG A 54 -3.30 -8.90 -10.90
C ARG A 54 -2.39 -9.60 -9.90
N LEU A 55 -1.11 -9.29 -9.91
CA LEU A 55 -0.15 -9.87 -8.95
C LEU A 55 -0.48 -9.42 -7.52
N THR A 56 -0.73 -8.13 -7.33
CA THR A 56 -1.07 -7.57 -6.02
C THR A 56 -2.33 -8.20 -5.44
N ASP A 57 -3.37 -8.35 -6.27
CA ASP A 57 -4.61 -8.97 -5.84
C ASP A 57 -4.39 -10.42 -5.41
N LYS A 58 -3.60 -11.17 -6.18
CA LYS A 58 -3.28 -12.56 -5.86
C LYS A 58 -2.50 -12.66 -4.54
N LEU A 59 -1.49 -11.83 -4.36
CA LEU A 59 -0.69 -11.83 -3.13
C LEU A 59 -1.54 -11.41 -1.93
N THR A 60 -2.41 -10.42 -2.11
CA THR A 60 -3.31 -9.95 -1.05
C THR A 60 -4.25 -11.07 -0.61
N GLN A 61 -4.84 -11.80 -1.56
CA GLN A 61 -5.73 -12.92 -1.25
C GLN A 61 -5.01 -14.00 -0.43
N ILE A 62 -3.78 -14.33 -0.80
CA ILE A 62 -2.98 -15.31 -0.07
C ILE A 62 -2.71 -14.84 1.36
N GLN A 63 -2.32 -13.58 1.53
CA GLN A 63 -2.00 -13.03 2.85
C GLN A 63 -3.24 -12.90 3.72
N VAL A 64 -4.34 -12.42 3.17
CA VAL A 64 -5.60 -12.31 3.90
C VAL A 64 -6.04 -13.67 4.43
N LYS A 65 -5.95 -14.70 3.60
CA LYS A 65 -6.31 -16.05 4.01
C LYS A 65 -5.42 -16.55 5.16
N ARG A 66 -4.11 -16.35 5.05
CA ARG A 66 -3.17 -16.77 6.10
C ARG A 66 -3.43 -16.06 7.42
N VAL A 67 -3.66 -14.76 7.36
CA VAL A 67 -3.93 -13.96 8.55
C VAL A 67 -5.25 -14.37 9.17
N ALA A 68 -6.30 -14.54 8.36
CA ALA A 68 -7.62 -14.95 8.84
C ALA A 68 -7.56 -16.32 9.53
N GLU A 69 -6.88 -17.28 8.94
CA GLU A 69 -6.71 -18.62 9.52
C GLU A 69 -5.96 -18.56 10.85
N ALA A 70 -4.90 -17.77 10.92
CA ALA A 70 -4.12 -17.61 12.15
C ALA A 70 -4.97 -16.96 13.27
N LEU A 71 -5.71 -15.92 12.93
CA LEU A 71 -6.56 -15.21 13.90
C LEU A 71 -7.71 -16.09 14.38
N ALA A 72 -8.24 -16.96 13.53
CA ALA A 72 -9.31 -17.87 13.88
C ALA A 72 -8.89 -18.85 15.01
N THR A 73 -7.60 -19.18 15.11
CA THR A 73 -7.10 -20.05 16.17
C THR A 73 -7.09 -19.37 17.54
N LEU A 74 -7.16 -18.04 17.58
CA LEU A 74 -7.06 -17.27 18.81
C LEU A 74 -8.41 -16.92 19.42
N GLY A 75 -9.51 -17.16 18.69
CA GLY A 75 -10.85 -16.93 19.21
C GLY A 75 -11.43 -15.58 18.86
N PRO A 76 -12.68 -15.30 19.32
CA PRO A 76 -13.38 -14.06 19.02
C PRO A 76 -12.64 -12.82 19.51
N GLY A 77 -12.65 -11.76 18.73
CA GLY A 77 -12.02 -10.49 19.09
C GLY A 77 -10.52 -10.42 18.88
N ALA A 78 -9.89 -11.50 18.43
CA ALA A 78 -8.45 -11.54 18.20
C ALA A 78 -8.01 -10.55 17.11
N ASP A 79 -8.82 -10.38 16.07
CA ASP A 79 -8.52 -9.46 14.98
C ASP A 79 -8.45 -8.01 15.47
N GLN A 80 -9.37 -7.61 16.34
CA GLN A 80 -9.38 -6.27 16.93
C GLN A 80 -8.16 -6.04 17.80
N LEU A 81 -7.80 -7.02 18.63
CA LEU A 81 -6.60 -6.94 19.45
C LEU A 81 -5.33 -6.88 18.60
N ALA A 82 -5.24 -7.68 17.56
CA ALA A 82 -4.10 -7.67 16.66
C ALA A 82 -3.93 -6.32 15.98
N ARG A 83 -5.01 -5.72 15.52
CA ARG A 83 -4.99 -4.38 14.92
C ARG A 83 -4.52 -3.33 15.90
N LYS A 84 -5.02 -3.37 17.12
CA LYS A 84 -4.59 -2.44 18.18
C LYS A 84 -3.13 -2.61 18.52
N PHE A 85 -2.66 -3.86 18.61
CA PHE A 85 -1.26 -4.15 18.87
C PHE A 85 -0.36 -3.60 17.77
N LEU A 86 -0.69 -3.88 16.52
CA LEU A 86 0.08 -3.40 15.37
C LEU A 86 0.09 -1.88 15.30
N PHE A 87 -1.06 -1.23 15.53
CA PHE A 87 -1.16 0.22 15.53
C PHE A 87 -0.32 0.83 16.65
N ALA A 88 -0.32 0.22 17.84
CA ALA A 88 0.47 0.68 18.96
C ALA A 88 1.99 0.62 18.70
N MET A 89 2.42 -0.30 17.83
CA MET A 89 3.82 -0.38 17.42
C MET A 89 4.23 0.72 16.48
N ILE A 90 3.29 1.41 15.85
CA ILE A 90 3.60 2.49 14.92
C ILE A 90 4.04 3.71 15.74
N THR A 91 5.12 4.36 15.29
CA THR A 91 5.60 5.59 15.89
C THR A 91 4.48 6.64 15.91
N GLU A 92 4.32 7.36 17.03
CA GLU A 92 3.26 8.36 17.16
C GLU A 92 3.21 9.34 16.00
N LYS A 93 4.37 9.74 15.51
CA LYS A 93 4.51 10.64 14.37
C LYS A 93 3.82 10.10 13.10
N ASP A 94 3.87 8.79 12.90
CA ASP A 94 3.36 8.15 11.70
C ASP A 94 1.91 7.70 11.80
N ARG A 95 1.32 7.70 13.01
CA ARG A 95 -0.06 7.23 13.21
C ARG A 95 -1.11 7.95 12.38
N PRO A 96 -1.08 9.28 12.25
CA PRO A 96 -2.07 9.98 11.41
C PRO A 96 -2.00 9.56 9.95
N LEU A 97 -0.79 9.37 9.43
CA LEU A 97 -0.58 8.92 8.04
C LEU A 97 -1.15 7.52 7.84
N VAL A 98 -0.90 6.61 8.78
CA VAL A 98 -1.41 5.24 8.70
C VAL A 98 -2.93 5.22 8.77
N GLU A 99 -3.54 6.04 9.62
CA GLU A 99 -5.00 6.15 9.69
C GLU A 99 -5.60 6.57 8.34
N VAL A 100 -4.98 7.54 7.67
CA VAL A 100 -5.43 7.97 6.35
C VAL A 100 -5.30 6.83 5.34
N LEU A 101 -4.20 6.09 5.37
CA LEU A 101 -3.99 4.96 4.46
C LEU A 101 -4.99 3.82 4.69
N ILE A 102 -5.39 3.59 5.92
CA ILE A 102 -6.37 2.54 6.26
C ILE A 102 -7.78 2.96 5.86
N LYS A 103 -8.18 4.19 6.14
CA LYS A 103 -9.55 4.68 5.92
C LYS A 103 -9.74 5.29 4.55
N GLY A 104 -8.77 6.09 4.09
CA GLY A 104 -8.87 6.85 2.85
C GLY A 104 -9.10 6.02 1.60
N PRO A 105 -8.30 4.96 1.33
CA PRO A 105 -8.48 4.17 0.12
C PRO A 105 -9.87 3.55 -0.01
N HIS A 106 -10.45 3.12 1.09
CA HIS A 106 -11.78 2.53 1.07
C HIS A 106 -12.87 3.56 0.83
N ALA A 107 -12.74 4.73 1.46
CA ALA A 107 -13.66 5.84 1.25
C ALA A 107 -13.59 6.35 -0.19
N ASP A 108 -12.37 6.48 -0.72
CA ASP A 108 -12.15 6.96 -2.08
C ASP A 108 -12.73 6.00 -3.11
N ILE A 109 -12.51 4.71 -2.93
CA ILE A 109 -13.03 3.70 -3.83
C ILE A 109 -14.57 3.72 -3.83
N ALA A 110 -15.17 3.80 -2.66
CA ALA A 110 -16.62 3.87 -2.53
C ALA A 110 -17.17 5.12 -3.20
N GLY A 111 -16.52 6.26 -2.98
CA GLY A 111 -16.93 7.52 -3.58
C GLY A 111 -16.81 7.52 -5.09
N GLU A 112 -15.73 7.00 -5.61
CA GLU A 112 -15.53 6.90 -7.06
C GLU A 112 -16.55 5.98 -7.71
N THR A 113 -16.83 4.85 -7.08
CA THR A 113 -17.83 3.92 -7.59
C THR A 113 -19.20 4.57 -7.67
N GLU A 114 -19.61 5.29 -6.64
CA GLU A 114 -20.88 5.99 -6.61
C GLU A 114 -20.94 7.13 -7.64
N SER A 115 -19.84 7.85 -7.83
CA SER A 115 -19.81 8.99 -8.74
C SER A 115 -19.80 8.58 -10.21
N HIS A 116 -19.39 7.38 -10.53
CA HIS A 116 -19.35 6.88 -11.92
C HIS A 116 -20.63 6.20 -12.37
N GLU A 117 -21.52 5.95 -11.46
CA GLU A 117 -22.83 5.40 -11.78
C GLU A 117 -23.85 6.49 -12.07
#